data_68099b3d8a252ad7906811a957bbdef7
#
_entry.id   68099b3d8a252ad7906811a957bbdef7
#
_cell.length_a   1.000
_cell.length_b   1.000
_cell.length_c   1.000
_cell.angle_alpha   90.00
_cell.angle_beta   90.00
_cell.angle_gamma   90.00
#
_symmetry.space_group_name_H-M   'P 1'
#
loop_
_entity.id
_entity.type
_entity.pdbx_description
1 polymer ?
#
loop_
_entity_poly.entity_id
_entity_poly.type
_entity_poly.pdbx_seq_one_letter_code
_entity_poly.pdbx_strand_id
1 'polypeptide(L)'
;QIPIWKNDIITGFVDLALERAHVYKEHTASEMIDLAGEDLEREKTARFTMLETLADHDDELMEQLLEDIQPPRDKVFDDLSKELREGLVCPVLIGAASRTNGVLRLMKAIRHEVNGVAQTAQRLGVGGGDTVAVVVKTLHTQHGGKMSIARVLAGEAGDGTTFINQKGDTGRVSGVFKLFGQQTEKRGAAQAGET
;
A
#
# COMPACT_ATOMS: atom_id res chain seq x y z
N GLN A 1 -6.41 -2.99 12.06
CA GLN A 1 -7.50 -2.22 12.73
C GLN A 1 -8.59 -3.15 13.20
N ILE A 2 -9.30 -2.74 14.26
CA ILE A 2 -10.55 -3.38 14.71
C ILE A 2 -11.71 -2.38 14.62
N PRO A 3 -12.96 -2.84 14.37
CA PRO A 3 -14.12 -1.97 14.26
C PRO A 3 -14.63 -1.50 15.63
N ILE A 4 -15.15 -0.27 15.67
CA ILE A 4 -15.96 0.25 16.78
C ILE A 4 -17.43 0.08 16.38
N TRP A 5 -18.19 -0.64 17.19
CA TRP A 5 -19.59 -0.95 16.92
C TRP A 5 -20.54 -0.09 17.74
N LYS A 6 -21.63 0.35 17.13
CA LYS A 6 -22.76 0.96 17.81
C LYS A 6 -24.06 0.52 17.13
N ASN A 7 -24.95 -0.16 17.87
CA ASN A 7 -26.20 -0.68 17.35
C ASN A 7 -26.02 -1.49 16.04
N ASP A 8 -25.10 -2.47 16.06
CA ASP A 8 -24.75 -3.34 14.90
C ASP A 8 -24.22 -2.61 13.66
N ILE A 9 -23.82 -1.35 13.81
CA ILE A 9 -23.21 -0.55 12.74
C ILE A 9 -21.77 -0.23 13.11
N ILE A 10 -20.85 -0.36 12.16
CA ILE A 10 -19.46 0.09 12.34
C ILE A 10 -19.43 1.61 12.24
N THR A 11 -19.15 2.26 13.38
CA THR A 11 -19.11 3.73 13.49
C THR A 11 -17.70 4.29 13.52
N GLY A 12 -16.67 3.43 13.55
CA GLY A 12 -15.29 3.86 13.62
C GLY A 12 -14.33 2.68 13.60
N PHE A 13 -13.08 2.96 13.88
CA PHE A 13 -12.03 1.94 13.98
C PHE A 13 -11.00 2.30 15.04
N VAL A 14 -10.32 1.29 15.55
CA VAL A 14 -9.11 1.44 16.35
C VAL A 14 -7.91 1.06 15.52
N ASP A 15 -6.93 1.94 15.41
CA ASP A 15 -5.63 1.68 14.82
C ASP A 15 -4.71 1.07 15.90
N LEU A 16 -4.50 -0.25 15.81
CA LEU A 16 -3.76 -1.00 16.83
C LEU A 16 -2.26 -0.66 16.86
N ALA A 17 -1.68 -0.27 15.72
CA ALA A 17 -0.28 0.11 15.67
C ALA A 17 -0.03 1.46 16.36
N LEU A 18 -0.94 2.41 16.16
CA LEU A 18 -0.84 3.77 16.71
C LEU A 18 -1.60 3.95 18.03
N GLU A 19 -2.35 2.94 18.49
CA GLU A 19 -3.21 2.99 19.69
C GLU A 19 -4.14 4.22 19.67
N ARG A 20 -4.84 4.39 18.54
CA ARG A 20 -5.74 5.53 18.31
C ARG A 20 -7.09 5.05 17.85
N ALA A 21 -8.12 5.48 18.53
CA ALA A 21 -9.50 5.24 18.13
C ALA A 21 -10.07 6.42 17.35
N HIS A 22 -10.79 6.12 16.28
CA HIS A 22 -11.39 7.11 15.40
C HIS A 22 -12.86 6.78 15.14
N VAL A 23 -13.73 7.77 15.33
CA VAL A 23 -15.14 7.69 14.95
C VAL A 23 -15.35 8.43 13.62
N TYR A 24 -16.07 7.80 12.73
CA TYR A 24 -16.39 8.37 11.42
C TYR A 24 -17.33 9.56 11.56
N LYS A 25 -17.05 10.59 10.76
CA LYS A 25 -17.95 11.72 10.54
C LYS A 25 -18.24 11.81 9.05
N GLU A 26 -19.49 12.11 8.73
CA GLU A 26 -19.93 12.20 7.34
C GLU A 26 -19.22 13.37 6.62
N HIS A 27 -18.60 13.06 5.47
CA HIS A 27 -17.89 14.02 4.60
C HIS A 27 -16.78 14.86 5.26
N THR A 28 -16.29 14.45 6.44
CA THR A 28 -15.18 15.11 7.12
C THR A 28 -14.15 14.11 7.65
N ALA A 29 -13.05 14.61 8.21
CA ALA A 29 -12.07 13.78 8.89
C ALA A 29 -12.68 13.10 10.11
N SER A 30 -12.31 11.82 10.34
CA SER A 30 -12.72 11.09 11.54
C SER A 30 -12.24 11.78 12.81
N GLU A 31 -13.04 11.76 13.84
CA GLU A 31 -12.71 12.31 15.16
C GLU A 31 -11.93 11.28 15.98
N MET A 32 -10.84 11.71 16.61
CA MET A 32 -10.11 10.88 17.55
C MET A 32 -10.83 10.88 18.91
N ILE A 33 -11.01 9.69 19.48
CA ILE A 33 -11.66 9.50 20.79
C ILE A 33 -10.78 8.65 21.70
N ASP A 34 -11.03 8.76 23.01
CA ASP A 34 -10.46 7.86 24.00
C ASP A 34 -11.35 6.62 24.14
N LEU A 35 -10.72 5.45 24.23
CA LEU A 35 -11.41 4.19 24.47
C LEU A 35 -11.65 4.00 25.96
N ALA A 36 -12.79 3.39 26.30
CA ALA A 36 -13.13 3.03 27.67
C ALA A 36 -13.93 1.72 27.71
N GLY A 37 -13.95 1.10 28.88
CA GLY A 37 -14.76 -0.11 29.12
C GLY A 37 -14.41 -1.27 28.21
N GLU A 38 -15.41 -1.90 27.65
CA GLU A 38 -15.28 -3.10 26.81
C GLU A 38 -14.43 -2.84 25.53
N ASP A 39 -14.56 -1.68 24.91
CA ASP A 39 -13.79 -1.36 23.70
C ASP A 39 -12.29 -1.24 23.99
N LEU A 40 -11.90 -0.76 25.18
CA LEU A 40 -10.49 -0.72 25.59
C LEU A 40 -9.93 -2.13 25.82
N GLU A 41 -10.69 -3.03 26.44
CA GLU A 41 -10.24 -4.42 26.64
C GLU A 41 -10.13 -5.20 25.32
N ARG A 42 -11.05 -4.93 24.39
CA ARG A 42 -10.97 -5.48 23.04
C ARG A 42 -9.74 -4.98 22.28
N GLU A 43 -9.42 -3.70 22.42
CA GLU A 43 -8.21 -3.10 21.83
C GLU A 43 -6.95 -3.78 22.37
N LYS A 44 -6.80 -3.91 23.68
CA LYS A 44 -5.63 -4.56 24.31
C LYS A 44 -5.45 -5.99 23.82
N THR A 45 -6.52 -6.77 23.77
CA THR A 45 -6.48 -8.16 23.31
C THR A 45 -6.07 -8.23 21.84
N ALA A 46 -6.69 -7.40 20.98
CA ALA A 46 -6.39 -7.39 19.55
C ALA A 46 -4.98 -6.86 19.26
N ARG A 47 -4.50 -5.87 20.04
CA ARG A 47 -3.13 -5.37 19.94
C ARG A 47 -2.13 -6.46 20.31
N PHE A 48 -2.36 -7.18 21.40
CA PHE A 48 -1.49 -8.28 21.79
C PHE A 48 -1.38 -9.34 20.69
N THR A 49 -2.50 -9.77 20.10
CA THR A 49 -2.49 -10.73 18.97
C THR A 49 -1.74 -10.16 17.74
N MET A 50 -1.87 -8.86 17.47
CA MET A 50 -1.09 -8.21 16.40
C MET A 50 0.41 -8.25 16.71
N LEU A 51 0.82 -7.96 17.95
CA LEU A 51 2.22 -8.01 18.37
C LEU A 51 2.79 -9.42 18.30
N GLU A 52 2.03 -10.45 18.69
CA GLU A 52 2.41 -11.87 18.51
C GLU A 52 2.69 -12.18 17.03
N THR A 53 1.82 -11.70 16.12
CA THR A 53 1.99 -11.91 14.67
C THR A 53 3.26 -11.24 14.14
N LEU A 54 3.60 -10.03 14.62
CA LEU A 54 4.85 -9.34 14.24
C LEU A 54 6.07 -10.04 14.85
N ALA A 55 5.95 -10.52 16.08
CA ALA A 55 7.04 -11.23 16.78
C ALA A 55 7.42 -12.56 16.11
N ASP A 56 6.56 -13.16 15.31
CA ASP A 56 6.92 -14.33 14.48
C ASP A 56 8.05 -14.03 13.48
N HIS A 57 8.33 -12.76 13.22
CA HIS A 57 9.34 -12.28 12.26
C HIS A 57 10.42 -11.38 12.89
N ASP A 58 10.33 -11.08 14.20
CA ASP A 58 11.29 -10.24 14.93
C ASP A 58 11.61 -10.84 16.32
N ASP A 59 12.80 -11.44 16.44
CA ASP A 59 13.25 -12.11 17.67
C ASP A 59 13.34 -11.14 18.88
N GLU A 60 13.69 -9.87 18.64
CA GLU A 60 13.76 -8.86 19.71
C GLU A 60 12.36 -8.50 20.23
N LEU A 61 11.39 -8.39 19.34
CA LEU A 61 9.99 -8.18 19.73
C LEU A 61 9.43 -9.39 20.48
N MET A 62 9.79 -10.61 20.04
CA MET A 62 9.42 -11.83 20.73
C MET A 62 9.96 -11.87 22.16
N GLU A 63 11.24 -11.53 22.36
CA GLU A 63 11.85 -11.48 23.68
C GLU A 63 11.15 -10.46 24.59
N GLN A 64 10.85 -9.25 24.06
CA GLN A 64 10.11 -8.23 24.81
C GLN A 64 8.73 -8.70 25.25
N LEU A 65 8.00 -9.39 24.37
CA LEU A 65 6.67 -9.92 24.72
C LEU A 65 6.74 -11.02 25.79
N LEU A 66 7.74 -11.89 25.73
CA LEU A 66 7.96 -12.94 26.75
C LEU A 66 8.34 -12.35 28.12
N GLU A 67 8.98 -11.20 28.15
CA GLU A 67 9.33 -10.47 29.37
C GLU A 67 8.21 -9.51 29.84
N ASP A 68 7.05 -9.52 29.20
CA ASP A 68 5.92 -8.62 29.48
C ASP A 68 6.25 -7.13 29.32
N ILE A 69 7.22 -6.83 28.42
CA ILE A 69 7.65 -5.47 28.10
C ILE A 69 6.81 -4.94 26.93
N GLN A 70 6.18 -3.78 27.13
CA GLN A 70 5.42 -3.12 26.07
C GLN A 70 6.36 -2.43 25.07
N PRO A 71 6.37 -2.83 23.78
CA PRO A 71 7.21 -2.20 22.78
C PRO A 71 6.77 -0.75 22.51
N PRO A 72 7.73 0.17 22.22
CA PRO A 72 7.39 1.53 21.80
C PRO A 72 6.54 1.55 20.50
N ARG A 73 5.60 2.48 20.43
CA ARG A 73 4.70 2.61 19.25
C ARG A 73 5.44 2.78 17.94
N ASP A 74 6.51 3.57 17.94
CA ASP A 74 7.30 3.83 16.73
C ASP A 74 7.97 2.54 16.24
N LYS A 75 8.51 1.71 17.15
CA LYS A 75 9.07 0.40 16.80
C LYS A 75 8.01 -0.51 16.18
N VAL A 76 6.84 -0.64 16.79
CA VAL A 76 5.72 -1.45 16.26
C VAL A 76 5.32 -1.00 14.86
N PHE A 77 5.31 0.32 14.61
CA PHE A 77 4.99 0.87 13.30
C PHE A 77 6.08 0.57 12.26
N ASP A 78 7.34 0.67 12.65
CA ASP A 78 8.48 0.39 11.78
C ASP A 78 8.54 -1.10 11.40
N ASP A 79 8.31 -2.01 12.36
CA ASP A 79 8.23 -3.45 12.13
C ASP A 79 7.06 -3.81 11.20
N LEU A 80 5.86 -3.29 11.47
CA LEU A 80 4.69 -3.46 10.61
C LEU A 80 4.96 -2.99 9.16
N SER A 81 5.62 -1.82 9.02
CA SER A 81 5.95 -1.27 7.71
C SER A 81 7.02 -2.07 6.99
N LYS A 82 8.03 -2.58 7.70
CA LYS A 82 9.07 -3.46 7.18
C LYS A 82 8.48 -4.77 6.69
N GLU A 83 7.72 -5.45 7.52
CA GLU A 83 7.13 -6.76 7.21
C GLU A 83 6.07 -6.68 6.11
N LEU A 84 5.29 -5.59 6.04
CA LEU A 84 4.43 -5.32 4.89
C LEU A 84 5.24 -5.20 3.59
N ARG A 85 6.37 -4.50 3.62
CA ARG A 85 7.23 -4.32 2.44
C ARG A 85 7.90 -5.62 1.99
N GLU A 86 8.17 -6.51 2.93
CA GLU A 86 8.72 -7.84 2.70
C GLU A 86 7.63 -8.86 2.29
N GLY A 87 6.36 -8.51 2.48
CA GLY A 87 5.21 -9.36 2.14
C GLY A 87 4.90 -10.43 3.18
N LEU A 88 5.38 -10.25 4.41
CA LEU A 88 5.17 -11.17 5.53
C LEU A 88 3.82 -10.93 6.21
N VAL A 89 3.39 -9.66 6.31
CA VAL A 89 2.10 -9.28 6.90
C VAL A 89 1.26 -8.47 5.93
N CYS A 90 -0.06 -8.49 6.14
CA CYS A 90 -1.02 -7.71 5.38
C CYS A 90 -1.95 -6.94 6.33
N PRO A 91 -1.77 -5.62 6.49
CA PRO A 91 -2.63 -4.82 7.35
C PRO A 91 -4.04 -4.71 6.78
N VAL A 92 -5.04 -4.92 7.64
CA VAL A 92 -6.46 -4.77 7.30
C VAL A 92 -6.94 -3.40 7.76
N LEU A 93 -7.43 -2.59 6.82
CA LEU A 93 -7.99 -1.27 7.07
C LEU A 93 -9.52 -1.30 6.88
N ILE A 94 -10.22 -0.55 7.72
CA ILE A 94 -11.69 -0.50 7.74
C ILE A 94 -12.16 0.87 7.24
N GLY A 95 -13.14 0.88 6.34
CA GLY A 95 -13.68 2.12 5.80
C GLY A 95 -14.91 1.94 4.92
N ALA A 96 -15.52 3.07 4.56
CA ALA A 96 -16.62 3.15 3.61
C ALA A 96 -16.34 4.29 2.61
N ALA A 97 -15.82 3.93 1.45
CA ALA A 97 -15.35 4.89 0.43
C ALA A 97 -16.46 5.85 -0.05
N SER A 98 -17.70 5.36 -0.18
CA SER A 98 -18.87 6.18 -0.57
C SER A 98 -19.18 7.33 0.40
N ARG A 99 -18.73 7.20 1.65
CA ARG A 99 -18.87 8.21 2.70
C ARG A 99 -17.55 8.88 3.07
N THR A 100 -16.47 8.60 2.32
CA THR A 100 -15.08 9.02 2.59
C THR A 100 -14.50 8.52 3.90
N ASN A 101 -15.21 7.65 4.62
CA ASN A 101 -14.79 7.07 5.89
C ASN A 101 -13.57 6.16 5.69
N GLY A 102 -12.52 6.35 6.49
CA GLY A 102 -11.28 5.56 6.45
C GLY A 102 -10.35 5.87 5.26
N VAL A 103 -10.80 6.63 4.25
CA VAL A 103 -10.03 6.91 3.02
C VAL A 103 -8.72 7.63 3.33
N LEU A 104 -8.73 8.62 4.24
CA LEU A 104 -7.51 9.33 4.63
C LEU A 104 -6.47 8.41 5.30
N ARG A 105 -6.92 7.43 6.09
CA ARG A 105 -6.01 6.45 6.70
C ARG A 105 -5.42 5.52 5.65
N LEU A 106 -6.22 5.05 4.69
CA LEU A 106 -5.74 4.26 3.55
C LEU A 106 -4.71 5.05 2.73
N MET A 107 -4.98 6.32 2.42
CA MET A 107 -4.03 7.16 1.67
C MET A 107 -2.71 7.37 2.43
N LYS A 108 -2.77 7.50 3.77
CA LYS A 108 -1.56 7.55 4.60
C LYS A 108 -0.79 6.23 4.56
N ALA A 109 -1.47 5.09 4.66
CA ALA A 109 -0.84 3.78 4.57
C ALA A 109 -0.12 3.61 3.21
N ILE A 110 -0.80 3.90 2.10
CA ILE A 110 -0.19 3.86 0.77
C ILE A 110 1.04 4.78 0.68
N ARG A 111 0.99 5.95 1.28
CA ARG A 111 2.08 6.92 1.22
C ARG A 111 3.31 6.53 2.04
N HIS A 112 3.13 5.93 3.21
CA HIS A 112 4.19 5.75 4.21
C HIS A 112 4.61 4.28 4.42
N GLU A 113 3.70 3.36 4.21
CA GLU A 113 3.89 1.95 4.56
C GLU A 113 4.30 1.08 3.35
N VAL A 114 3.95 1.47 2.11
CA VAL A 114 4.28 0.67 0.92
C VAL A 114 5.59 1.09 0.26
N ASN A 115 6.18 0.17 -0.51
CA ASN A 115 7.40 0.43 -1.25
C ASN A 115 7.21 1.50 -2.33
N GLY A 116 8.17 2.42 -2.41
CA GLY A 116 8.35 3.28 -3.57
C GLY A 116 8.94 2.53 -4.77
N VAL A 117 9.12 3.25 -5.90
CA VAL A 117 9.65 2.64 -7.12
C VAL A 117 11.08 2.12 -6.95
N ALA A 118 11.92 2.83 -6.21
CA ALA A 118 13.32 2.45 -6.00
C ALA A 118 13.44 1.12 -5.22
N GLN A 119 12.71 0.99 -4.12
CA GLN A 119 12.67 -0.25 -3.32
C GLN A 119 12.07 -1.40 -4.12
N THR A 120 11.03 -1.13 -4.92
CA THR A 120 10.42 -2.13 -5.80
C THR A 120 11.39 -2.59 -6.88
N ALA A 121 12.13 -1.68 -7.51
CA ALA A 121 13.17 -2.00 -8.49
C ALA A 121 14.27 -2.86 -7.86
N GLN A 122 14.76 -2.48 -6.68
CA GLN A 122 15.76 -3.25 -5.93
C GLN A 122 15.27 -4.67 -5.61
N ARG A 123 14.06 -4.82 -5.08
CA ARG A 123 13.44 -6.12 -4.76
C ARG A 123 13.31 -7.02 -5.99
N LEU A 124 13.05 -6.45 -7.16
CA LEU A 124 12.94 -7.17 -8.43
C LEU A 124 14.28 -7.37 -9.14
N GLY A 125 15.40 -6.96 -8.53
CA GLY A 125 16.73 -7.10 -9.11
C GLY A 125 16.93 -6.19 -10.33
N VAL A 126 16.17 -5.11 -10.46
CA VAL A 126 16.30 -4.16 -11.56
C VAL A 126 17.46 -3.21 -11.26
N GLY A 127 18.50 -3.29 -12.09
CA GLY A 127 19.70 -2.44 -12.01
C GLY A 127 20.41 -2.39 -13.36
N GLY A 128 21.42 -1.50 -13.48
CA GLY A 128 22.34 -1.56 -14.61
C GLY A 128 22.09 -0.61 -15.78
N GLY A 129 21.28 0.43 -15.63
CA GLY A 129 21.17 1.51 -16.62
C GLY A 129 20.22 1.25 -17.80
N ASP A 130 19.65 0.06 -17.91
CA ASP A 130 18.65 -0.27 -18.94
C ASP A 130 17.26 0.25 -18.54
N THR A 131 16.44 0.56 -19.55
CA THR A 131 15.03 0.88 -19.32
C THR A 131 14.24 -0.39 -19.06
N VAL A 132 13.63 -0.46 -17.87
CA VAL A 132 12.82 -1.60 -17.43
C VAL A 132 11.41 -1.14 -17.10
N ALA A 133 10.42 -1.84 -17.67
CA ALA A 133 9.01 -1.59 -17.37
C ALA A 133 8.26 -2.90 -17.10
N VAL A 134 7.31 -2.87 -16.15
CA VAL A 134 6.41 -3.99 -15.87
C VAL A 134 5.03 -3.67 -16.42
N VAL A 135 4.54 -4.53 -17.30
CA VAL A 135 3.17 -4.44 -17.83
C VAL A 135 2.21 -5.01 -16.79
N VAL A 136 1.33 -4.16 -16.28
CA VAL A 136 0.32 -4.54 -15.28
C VAL A 136 -1.01 -4.93 -15.91
N LYS A 137 -1.33 -4.39 -17.10
CA LYS A 137 -2.55 -4.70 -17.84
C LYS A 137 -2.40 -4.42 -19.32
N THR A 138 -3.02 -5.23 -20.15
CA THR A 138 -3.14 -4.99 -21.59
C THR A 138 -4.63 -4.84 -21.96
N LEU A 139 -4.94 -3.79 -22.72
CA LEU A 139 -6.27 -3.48 -23.26
C LEU A 139 -6.22 -3.55 -24.78
N HIS A 140 -7.28 -4.05 -25.38
CA HIS A 140 -7.48 -3.97 -26.82
C HIS A 140 -8.56 -2.93 -27.11
N THR A 141 -8.22 -1.92 -27.89
CA THR A 141 -9.15 -0.86 -28.28
C THR A 141 -9.65 -1.08 -29.70
N GLN A 142 -10.89 -0.69 -29.99
CA GLN A 142 -11.50 -0.92 -31.30
C GLN A 142 -10.73 -0.25 -32.46
N HIS A 143 -10.08 0.89 -32.22
CA HIS A 143 -9.40 1.68 -33.25
C HIS A 143 -7.91 1.89 -33.01
N GLY A 144 -7.40 1.66 -31.80
CA GLY A 144 -6.02 1.94 -31.42
C GLY A 144 -5.15 0.70 -31.24
N GLY A 145 -5.70 -0.49 -31.51
CA GLY A 145 -4.95 -1.73 -31.33
C GLY A 145 -4.68 -2.08 -29.86
N LYS A 146 -3.50 -2.59 -29.59
CA LYS A 146 -3.07 -3.01 -28.26
C LYS A 146 -2.51 -1.84 -27.46
N MET A 147 -3.06 -1.57 -26.28
CA MET A 147 -2.54 -0.63 -25.31
C MET A 147 -2.10 -1.38 -24.03
N SER A 148 -0.88 -1.16 -23.59
CA SER A 148 -0.36 -1.75 -22.35
C SER A 148 -0.22 -0.68 -21.29
N ILE A 149 -0.81 -0.93 -20.11
CA ILE A 149 -0.57 -0.12 -18.91
C ILE A 149 0.69 -0.69 -18.28
N ALA A 150 1.73 0.13 -18.21
CA ALA A 150 3.04 -0.30 -17.73
C ALA A 150 3.59 0.67 -16.69
N ARG A 151 4.27 0.14 -15.68
CA ARG A 151 5.04 0.89 -14.69
C ARG A 151 6.50 0.88 -15.09
N VAL A 152 7.09 2.04 -15.31
CA VAL A 152 8.54 2.17 -15.55
C VAL A 152 9.26 2.03 -14.21
N LEU A 153 10.15 1.06 -14.09
CA LEU A 153 10.94 0.80 -12.87
C LEU A 153 12.33 1.42 -12.93
N ALA A 154 12.92 1.52 -14.12
CA ALA A 154 14.22 2.14 -14.36
C ALA A 154 14.27 2.76 -15.75
N GLY A 155 15.11 3.79 -15.91
CA GLY A 155 15.32 4.48 -17.18
C GLY A 155 14.11 5.30 -17.64
N GLU A 156 14.02 5.48 -18.95
CA GLU A 156 12.98 6.25 -19.62
C GLU A 156 12.44 5.51 -20.84
N ALA A 157 11.12 5.45 -20.98
CA ALA A 157 10.45 4.85 -22.13
C ALA A 157 9.75 5.92 -22.98
N GLY A 158 10.18 6.10 -24.20
CA GLY A 158 9.61 7.05 -25.17
C GLY A 158 9.12 6.38 -26.44
N ASP A 159 8.63 7.20 -27.37
CA ASP A 159 8.27 6.74 -28.72
C ASP A 159 9.51 6.09 -29.39
N GLY A 160 9.33 4.88 -29.92
CA GLY A 160 10.41 4.15 -30.59
C GLY A 160 11.27 3.30 -29.66
N THR A 161 11.13 3.38 -28.34
CA THR A 161 11.81 2.49 -27.39
C THR A 161 11.45 1.03 -27.71
N THR A 162 12.46 0.17 -27.82
CA THR A 162 12.27 -1.28 -28.04
C THR A 162 12.47 -2.01 -26.74
N PHE A 163 11.47 -2.78 -26.32
CA PHE A 163 11.54 -3.68 -25.17
C PHE A 163 11.70 -5.13 -25.62
N ILE A 164 12.41 -5.90 -24.83
CA ILE A 164 12.55 -7.35 -24.98
C ILE A 164 11.83 -8.00 -23.79
N ASN A 165 10.93 -8.93 -24.04
CA ASN A 165 10.26 -9.66 -22.96
C ASN A 165 11.11 -10.84 -22.46
N GLN A 166 10.67 -11.49 -21.39
CA GLN A 166 11.37 -12.65 -20.79
C GLN A 166 11.52 -13.84 -21.75
N LYS A 167 10.72 -13.91 -22.84
CA LYS A 167 10.80 -14.97 -23.86
C LYS A 167 11.73 -14.61 -25.03
N GLY A 168 12.28 -13.38 -25.01
CA GLY A 168 13.13 -12.88 -26.10
C GLY A 168 12.37 -12.19 -27.24
N ASP A 169 11.03 -12.08 -27.16
CA ASP A 169 10.29 -11.35 -28.17
C ASP A 169 10.49 -9.83 -28.00
N THR A 170 10.62 -9.16 -29.15
CA THR A 170 10.81 -7.71 -29.19
C THR A 170 9.50 -6.98 -29.46
N GLY A 171 9.32 -5.83 -28.81
CA GLY A 171 8.19 -4.94 -29.04
C GLY A 171 8.64 -3.49 -29.05
N ARG A 172 8.16 -2.72 -30.05
CA ARG A 172 8.45 -1.29 -30.16
C ARG A 172 7.28 -0.47 -29.63
N VAL A 173 7.59 0.54 -28.83
CA VAL A 173 6.60 1.51 -28.33
C VAL A 173 6.25 2.46 -29.48
N SER A 174 4.97 2.54 -29.85
CA SER A 174 4.43 3.42 -30.88
C SER A 174 3.88 4.74 -30.34
N GLY A 175 3.79 4.89 -29.03
CA GLY A 175 3.35 6.09 -28.33
C GLY A 175 3.25 5.87 -26.84
N VAL A 176 3.55 6.94 -26.08
CA VAL A 176 3.41 6.98 -24.63
C VAL A 176 2.25 7.91 -24.29
N PHE A 177 1.36 7.46 -23.41
CA PHE A 177 0.16 8.18 -23.03
C PHE A 177 -0.01 8.16 -21.51
N LYS A 178 -0.44 9.28 -20.96
CA LYS A 178 -0.98 9.32 -19.59
C LYS A 178 -2.45 8.97 -19.64
N LEU A 179 -2.87 8.05 -18.76
CA LEU A 179 -4.24 7.62 -18.64
C LEU A 179 -4.93 8.29 -17.46
N PHE A 180 -6.12 8.86 -17.69
CA PHE A 180 -6.99 9.37 -16.65
C PHE A 180 -8.42 8.88 -16.92
N GLY A 181 -8.85 7.83 -16.21
CA GLY A 181 -10.09 7.11 -16.52
C GLY A 181 -10.06 6.54 -17.95
N GLN A 182 -10.96 7.01 -18.81
CA GLN A 182 -11.00 6.63 -20.24
C GLN A 182 -10.27 7.64 -21.15
N GLN A 183 -9.81 8.75 -20.61
CA GLN A 183 -9.11 9.77 -21.38
C GLN A 183 -7.61 9.46 -21.46
N THR A 184 -7.03 9.71 -22.62
CA THR A 184 -5.61 9.55 -22.89
C THR A 184 -5.00 10.87 -23.32
N GLU A 185 -3.86 11.22 -22.73
CA GLU A 185 -3.06 12.38 -23.11
C GLU A 185 -1.71 11.90 -23.64
N LYS A 186 -1.36 12.31 -24.87
CA LYS A 186 -0.06 11.91 -25.44
C LYS A 186 1.09 12.57 -24.69
N ARG A 187 2.13 11.79 -24.41
CA ARG A 187 3.39 12.23 -23.80
C ARG A 187 4.57 11.83 -24.65
N GLY A 188 5.69 12.58 -24.52
CA GLY A 188 6.94 12.24 -25.20
C GLY A 188 7.61 11.00 -24.63
N ALA A 189 7.64 10.92 -23.29
CA ALA A 189 8.26 9.80 -22.59
C ALA A 189 7.65 9.61 -21.19
N ALA A 190 7.91 8.44 -20.59
CA ALA A 190 7.62 8.11 -19.21
C ALA A 190 8.92 7.72 -18.51
N GLN A 191 9.17 8.29 -17.33
CA GLN A 191 10.35 8.04 -16.52
C GLN A 191 10.09 7.01 -15.41
N ALA A 192 11.18 6.54 -14.78
CA ALA A 192 11.09 5.65 -13.62
C ALA A 192 10.13 6.22 -12.54
N GLY A 193 9.15 5.43 -12.15
CA GLY A 193 8.08 5.83 -11.23
C GLY A 193 6.78 6.28 -11.90
N GLU A 194 6.74 6.45 -13.21
CA GLU A 194 5.51 6.76 -13.94
C GLU A 194 4.82 5.50 -14.48
N THR A 195 3.51 5.61 -14.63
CA THR A 195 2.64 4.56 -15.17
C THR A 195 1.91 5.11 -16.38
#